data_025b371c1a7346c0f4cb1f839144a499
#
_entry.id   025b371c1a7346c0f4cb1f839144a499
#
_cell.length_a   1.000
_cell.length_b   1.000
_cell.length_c   1.000
_cell.angle_alpha   90.00
_cell.angle_beta   90.00
_cell.angle_gamma   90.00
#
_symmetry.space_group_name_H-M   'P 1'
#
loop_
_entity.id
_entity.type
_entity.pdbx_description
1 polymer ?
#
loop_
_entity_poly.entity_id
_entity_poly.type
_entity_poly.pdbx_seq_one_letter_code
_entity_poly.pdbx_strand_id
1 'polypeptide(L)'
;MAAMSNGIVVTGTDTGIGKTIFSAGLSGFLGASYWKPVQSGLDEETDAQLVARLGGIPADRIVPERYRLRTPASPHQAAAIDGVRIDPAALDVPTSGDRPLVIEGAGGLMVPLNDDTLYIDMF
;
A
#
# COMPACT_ATOMS: atom_id res chain seq x y z
N MET A 1 -6.36 11.13 -15.02
CA MET A 1 -5.10 10.95 -14.29
C MET A 1 -4.20 9.99 -15.03
N ALA A 2 -3.26 10.52 -15.79
CA ALA A 2 -2.36 9.67 -16.57
C ALA A 2 -1.55 8.70 -15.68
N ALA A 3 -1.15 9.15 -14.49
CA ALA A 3 -0.37 8.34 -13.55
C ALA A 3 -1.13 7.09 -13.08
N MET A 4 -2.46 7.09 -13.16
CA MET A 4 -3.30 5.97 -12.74
C MET A 4 -3.73 5.06 -13.89
N SER A 5 -3.34 5.37 -15.14
CA SER A 5 -3.79 4.60 -16.31
C SER A 5 -3.35 3.13 -16.27
N ASN A 6 -2.21 2.83 -15.62
CA ASN A 6 -1.70 1.48 -15.44
C ASN A 6 -1.77 0.99 -13.99
N GLY A 7 -2.48 1.73 -13.15
CA GLY A 7 -2.59 1.41 -11.74
C GLY A 7 -3.80 0.54 -11.43
N ILE A 8 -3.62 -0.45 -10.58
CA ILE A 8 -4.68 -1.32 -10.08
C ILE A 8 -4.67 -1.21 -8.56
N VAL A 9 -5.78 -0.71 -8.00
CA VAL A 9 -5.90 -0.54 -6.55
C VAL A 9 -6.56 -1.78 -5.96
N VAL A 10 -5.87 -2.41 -5.01
CA VAL A 10 -6.39 -3.55 -4.25
C VAL A 10 -6.86 -3.04 -2.90
N THR A 11 -8.14 -3.20 -2.63
CA THR A 11 -8.76 -2.78 -1.39
C THR A 11 -9.72 -3.86 -0.90
N GLY A 12 -10.18 -3.74 0.33
CA GLY A 12 -11.14 -4.66 0.92
C GLY A 12 -11.85 -3.98 2.08
N THR A 13 -12.72 -4.73 2.76
CA THR A 13 -13.50 -4.20 3.87
C THR A 13 -12.81 -4.35 5.22
N ASP A 14 -11.72 -5.11 5.28
CA ASP A 14 -10.95 -5.33 6.49
C ASP A 14 -9.46 -5.39 6.19
N THR A 15 -8.65 -5.61 7.23
CA THR A 15 -7.20 -5.62 7.15
C THR A 15 -6.61 -7.04 7.02
N GLY A 16 -7.42 -8.01 6.63
CA GLY A 16 -6.97 -9.39 6.55
C GLY A 16 -5.89 -9.62 5.50
N ILE A 17 -5.14 -10.72 5.67
CA ILE A 17 -4.02 -11.10 4.81
C ILE A 17 -4.46 -11.39 3.36
N GLY A 18 -5.76 -11.58 3.13
CA GLY A 18 -6.29 -11.89 1.80
C GLY A 18 -5.93 -10.86 0.75
N LYS A 19 -5.93 -9.57 1.09
CA LYS A 19 -5.53 -8.51 0.16
C LYS A 19 -4.07 -8.69 -0.28
N THR A 20 -3.19 -8.98 0.66
CA THR A 20 -1.76 -9.11 0.40
C THR A 20 -1.46 -10.34 -0.46
N ILE A 21 -2.11 -11.47 -0.19
CA ILE A 21 -1.98 -12.68 -1.00
C ILE A 21 -2.49 -12.41 -2.42
N PHE A 22 -3.63 -11.74 -2.56
CA PHE A 22 -4.17 -11.39 -3.86
C PHE A 22 -3.22 -10.46 -4.62
N SER A 23 -2.67 -9.44 -3.94
CA SER A 23 -1.70 -8.52 -4.52
C SER A 23 -0.45 -9.23 -5.01
N ALA A 24 0.04 -10.21 -4.23
CA ALA A 24 1.20 -11.02 -4.62
C ALA A 24 0.92 -11.81 -5.91
N GLY A 25 -0.21 -12.49 -5.97
CA GLY A 25 -0.59 -13.27 -7.15
C GLY A 25 -0.79 -12.38 -8.37
N LEU A 26 -1.48 -11.26 -8.21
CA LEU A 26 -1.75 -10.33 -9.29
C LEU A 26 -0.45 -9.68 -9.81
N SER A 27 0.43 -9.25 -8.91
CA SER A 27 1.70 -8.64 -9.28
C SER A 27 2.59 -9.62 -10.03
N GLY A 28 2.64 -10.86 -9.59
CA GLY A 28 3.39 -11.91 -10.26
C GLY A 28 2.81 -12.23 -11.65
N PHE A 29 1.49 -12.38 -11.72
CA PHE A 29 0.81 -12.72 -12.97
C PHE A 29 0.96 -11.63 -14.03
N LEU A 30 0.83 -10.37 -13.63
CA LEU A 30 0.90 -9.24 -14.57
C LEU A 30 2.32 -8.75 -14.83
N GLY A 31 3.32 -9.26 -14.13
CA GLY A 31 4.65 -8.67 -14.18
C GLY A 31 4.67 -7.24 -13.66
N ALA A 32 3.83 -6.94 -12.68
CA ALA A 32 3.64 -5.59 -12.17
C ALA A 32 4.68 -5.19 -11.14
N SER A 33 4.80 -3.88 -10.92
CA SER A 33 5.42 -3.33 -9.72
C SER A 33 4.36 -3.29 -8.61
N TYR A 34 4.80 -3.29 -7.35
CA TYR A 34 3.90 -3.29 -6.20
C TYR A 34 4.24 -2.12 -5.28
N TRP A 35 3.22 -1.46 -4.78
CA TRP A 35 3.37 -0.36 -3.84
C TRP A 35 2.27 -0.41 -2.78
N LYS A 36 2.69 -0.40 -1.52
CA LYS A 36 1.81 -0.17 -0.39
C LYS A 36 2.22 1.17 0.23
N PRO A 37 1.45 2.23 0.00
CA PRO A 37 1.86 3.58 0.43
C PRO A 37 2.08 3.71 1.93
N VAL A 38 1.22 3.07 2.73
CA VAL A 38 1.28 3.14 4.19
C VAL A 38 1.30 1.73 4.77
N GLN A 39 2.36 1.39 5.46
CA GLN A 39 2.50 0.13 6.20
C GLN A 39 2.39 0.40 7.69
N SER A 40 1.44 -0.24 8.37
CA SER A 40 1.33 -0.24 9.83
C SER A 40 1.77 -1.58 10.39
N GLY A 41 2.56 -1.54 11.48
CA GLY A 41 3.13 -2.75 12.08
C GLY A 41 4.41 -3.18 11.37
N LEU A 42 5.54 -3.14 12.10
CA LEU A 42 6.85 -3.46 11.54
C LEU A 42 7.54 -4.61 12.26
N ASP A 43 6.92 -5.17 13.30
CA ASP A 43 7.55 -6.23 14.11
C ASP A 43 7.57 -7.58 13.40
N GLU A 44 6.68 -7.78 12.45
CA GLU A 44 6.60 -9.00 11.65
C GLU A 44 6.89 -8.68 10.19
N GLU A 45 6.85 -9.70 9.34
CA GLU A 45 7.01 -9.51 7.89
C GLU A 45 5.99 -8.48 7.39
N THR A 46 6.45 -7.44 6.71
CA THR A 46 5.55 -6.43 6.12
C THR A 46 4.84 -7.00 4.90
N ASP A 47 3.77 -6.33 4.49
CA ASP A 47 3.01 -6.76 3.31
C ASP A 47 3.88 -6.72 2.05
N ALA A 48 4.75 -5.71 1.91
CA ALA A 48 5.67 -5.64 0.78
C ALA A 48 6.66 -6.81 0.77
N GLN A 49 7.18 -7.19 1.93
CA GLN A 49 8.07 -8.35 2.03
C GLN A 49 7.33 -9.65 1.68
N LEU A 50 6.10 -9.78 2.15
CA LEU A 50 5.26 -10.95 1.88
C LEU A 50 4.95 -11.05 0.38
N VAL A 51 4.60 -9.94 -0.26
CA VAL A 51 4.32 -9.89 -1.70
C VAL A 51 5.57 -10.29 -2.49
N ALA A 52 6.73 -9.77 -2.12
CA ALA A 52 7.98 -10.12 -2.79
C ALA A 52 8.25 -11.62 -2.71
N ARG A 53 8.05 -12.21 -1.54
CA ARG A 53 8.30 -13.64 -1.30
C ARG A 53 7.29 -14.54 -2.02
N LEU A 54 6.00 -14.26 -1.84
CA LEU A 54 4.94 -15.11 -2.41
C LEU A 54 4.78 -14.93 -3.91
N GLY A 55 4.95 -13.71 -4.40
CA GLY A 55 4.78 -13.41 -5.83
C GLY A 55 6.05 -13.59 -6.65
N GLY A 56 7.19 -13.84 -6.01
CA GLY A 56 8.46 -13.89 -6.71
C GLY A 56 8.84 -12.55 -7.34
N ILE A 57 8.51 -11.45 -6.66
CA ILE A 57 8.70 -10.11 -7.21
C ILE A 57 10.13 -9.63 -6.89
N PRO A 58 10.93 -9.25 -7.91
CA PRO A 58 12.26 -8.71 -7.66
C PRO A 58 12.21 -7.40 -6.86
N ALA A 59 13.26 -7.14 -6.12
CA ALA A 59 13.33 -5.96 -5.25
C ALA A 59 13.13 -4.64 -6.00
N ASP A 60 13.59 -4.56 -7.24
CA ASP A 60 13.45 -3.35 -8.07
C ASP A 60 12.01 -3.10 -8.53
N ARG A 61 11.11 -4.05 -8.31
CA ARG A 61 9.68 -3.90 -8.60
C ARG A 61 8.84 -3.70 -7.34
N ILE A 62 9.46 -3.68 -6.17
CA ILE A 62 8.80 -3.34 -4.90
C ILE A 62 9.09 -1.87 -4.61
N VAL A 63 8.07 -1.03 -4.74
CA VAL A 63 8.22 0.40 -4.46
C VAL A 63 8.23 0.62 -2.95
N PRO A 64 9.18 1.39 -2.41
CA PRO A 64 9.23 1.63 -0.97
C PRO A 64 7.96 2.31 -0.45
N GLU A 65 7.51 1.89 0.72
CA GLU A 65 6.39 2.53 1.41
C GLU A 65 6.73 3.99 1.71
N ARG A 66 5.75 4.87 1.54
CA ARG A 66 5.95 6.29 1.90
C ARG A 66 5.96 6.49 3.41
N TYR A 67 5.09 5.75 4.11
CA TYR A 67 5.03 5.78 5.57
C TYR A 67 5.15 4.38 6.12
N ARG A 68 6.05 4.21 7.08
CA ARG A 68 6.25 2.96 7.81
C ARG A 68 6.00 3.26 9.28
N LEU A 69 4.86 2.77 9.77
CA LEU A 69 4.41 3.03 11.14
C LEU A 69 4.61 1.78 11.98
N ARG A 70 5.17 1.95 13.18
CA ARG A 70 5.48 0.81 14.05
C ARG A 70 4.24 0.18 14.66
N THR A 71 3.24 1.00 14.97
CA THR A 71 2.04 0.53 15.65
C THR A 71 1.15 -0.27 14.68
N PRO A 72 0.77 -1.52 15.02
CA PRO A 72 -0.07 -2.35 14.16
C PRO A 72 -1.55 -1.98 14.33
N ALA A 73 -1.94 -0.85 13.79
CA ALA A 73 -3.30 -0.30 13.83
C ALA A 73 -3.65 0.32 12.49
N SER A 74 -4.87 0.84 12.35
CA SER A 74 -5.23 1.57 11.14
C SER A 74 -4.27 2.77 10.94
N PRO A 75 -4.06 3.26 9.70
CA PRO A 75 -3.08 4.31 9.44
C PRO A 75 -3.21 5.53 10.35
N HIS A 76 -4.43 6.04 10.52
CA HIS A 76 -4.66 7.22 11.36
C HIS A 76 -4.27 6.97 12.82
N GLN A 77 -4.70 5.83 13.37
CA GLN A 77 -4.39 5.48 14.76
C GLN A 77 -2.89 5.22 14.95
N ALA A 78 -2.30 4.46 14.04
CA ALA A 78 -0.87 4.16 14.09
C ALA A 78 -0.04 5.44 14.01
N ALA A 79 -0.40 6.34 13.12
CA ALA A 79 0.30 7.62 12.97
C ALA A 79 0.18 8.47 14.22
N ALA A 80 -1.02 8.54 14.82
CA ALA A 80 -1.23 9.30 16.05
C ALA A 80 -0.37 8.75 17.21
N ILE A 81 -0.32 7.44 17.36
CA ILE A 81 0.48 6.79 18.39
C ILE A 81 1.98 7.01 18.16
N ASP A 82 2.42 6.90 16.90
CA ASP A 82 3.82 7.06 16.53
C ASP A 82 4.27 8.52 16.43
N GLY A 83 3.36 9.48 16.65
CA GLY A 83 3.68 10.89 16.56
C GLY A 83 3.89 11.41 15.15
N VAL A 84 3.24 10.81 14.18
CA VAL A 84 3.37 11.14 12.76
C VAL A 84 2.01 11.59 12.22
N ARG A 85 2.00 12.59 11.34
CA ARG A 85 0.81 12.94 10.58
C ARG A 85 1.02 12.52 9.12
N ILE A 86 0.10 11.69 8.62
CA ILE A 86 0.13 11.30 7.21
C ILE A 86 -0.36 12.48 6.38
N ASP A 87 0.49 12.93 5.45
CA ASP A 87 0.16 13.99 4.51
C ASP A 87 -0.24 13.36 3.17
N PRO A 88 -1.52 13.44 2.76
CA PRO A 88 -1.93 12.87 1.49
C PRO A 88 -1.18 13.44 0.29
N ALA A 89 -0.72 14.68 0.36
CA ALA A 89 0.06 15.28 -0.72
C ALA A 89 1.42 14.61 -0.90
N ALA A 90 1.92 13.90 0.12
CA ALA A 90 3.18 13.16 0.05
C ALA A 90 2.99 11.75 -0.52
N LEU A 91 1.75 11.35 -0.81
CA LEU A 91 1.43 10.01 -1.31
C LEU A 91 1.25 10.02 -2.84
N ASP A 92 2.20 10.64 -3.54
CA ASP A 92 2.18 10.66 -5.00
C ASP A 92 2.35 9.25 -5.55
N VAL A 93 1.51 8.90 -6.52
CA VAL A 93 1.59 7.58 -7.18
C VAL A 93 2.91 7.50 -7.95
N PRO A 94 3.75 6.50 -7.66
CA PRO A 94 5.02 6.36 -8.36
C PRO A 94 4.81 5.99 -9.83
N THR A 95 5.75 6.39 -10.67
CA THR A 95 5.77 5.95 -12.07
C THR A 95 6.45 4.59 -12.14
N SER A 96 5.86 3.68 -12.91
CA SER A 96 6.40 2.34 -13.12
C SER A 96 6.76 2.08 -14.58
N GLY A 97 6.86 3.13 -15.40
CA GLY A 97 7.14 3.01 -16.82
C GLY A 97 5.99 2.31 -17.54
N ASP A 98 6.33 1.33 -18.38
CA ASP A 98 5.33 0.54 -19.10
C ASP A 98 4.74 -0.59 -18.26
N ARG A 99 5.27 -0.81 -17.05
CA ARG A 99 4.85 -1.89 -16.18
C ARG A 99 3.60 -1.50 -15.41
N PRO A 100 2.60 -2.37 -15.27
CA PRO A 100 1.47 -2.09 -14.38
C PRO A 100 1.94 -1.87 -12.95
N LEU A 101 1.16 -1.13 -12.17
CA LEU A 101 1.41 -0.89 -10.76
C LEU A 101 0.24 -1.41 -9.94
N VAL A 102 0.51 -2.33 -9.04
CA VAL A 102 -0.47 -2.80 -8.07
C VAL A 102 -0.29 -1.98 -6.79
N ILE A 103 -1.34 -1.30 -6.37
CA ILE A 103 -1.35 -0.45 -5.17
C ILE A 103 -2.25 -1.12 -4.14
N GLU A 104 -1.67 -1.47 -2.99
CA GLU A 104 -2.45 -2.09 -1.92
C GLU A 104 -2.77 -1.05 -0.84
N GLY A 105 -4.06 -0.91 -0.52
CA GLY A 105 -4.51 -0.05 0.57
C GLY A 105 -4.31 -0.70 1.93
N ALA A 106 -4.22 0.13 2.96
CA ALA A 106 -4.17 -0.32 4.34
C ALA A 106 -5.60 -0.35 4.89
N GLY A 107 -6.25 -1.49 4.82
CA GLY A 107 -7.66 -1.63 5.18
C GLY A 107 -8.59 -1.27 4.02
N GLY A 108 -9.78 -0.78 4.32
CA GLY A 108 -10.77 -0.42 3.32
C GLY A 108 -10.62 1.02 2.82
N LEU A 109 -11.44 1.38 1.83
CA LEU A 109 -11.43 2.72 1.26
C LEU A 109 -11.84 3.81 2.25
N MET A 110 -12.62 3.47 3.25
CA MET A 110 -13.10 4.43 4.25
C MET A 110 -12.17 4.56 5.45
N VAL A 111 -11.00 3.93 5.40
CA VAL A 111 -10.01 4.03 6.47
C VAL A 111 -9.43 5.45 6.51
N PRO A 112 -9.41 6.11 7.68
CA PRO A 112 -8.82 7.43 7.79
C PRO A 112 -7.30 7.40 7.66
N LEU A 113 -6.75 8.34 6.91
CA LEU A 113 -5.31 8.60 6.85
C LEU A 113 -4.90 9.66 7.87
N ASN A 114 -5.76 10.65 8.06
CA ASN A 114 -5.62 11.68 9.08
C ASN A 114 -7.03 12.19 9.46
N ASP A 115 -7.11 13.29 10.20
CA ASP A 115 -8.40 13.82 10.67
C ASP A 115 -9.33 14.28 9.54
N ASP A 116 -8.78 14.61 8.38
CA ASP A 116 -9.51 15.25 7.29
C ASP A 116 -9.65 14.38 6.04
N THR A 117 -8.93 13.25 5.94
CA THR A 117 -8.79 12.51 4.68
C THR A 117 -9.00 11.02 4.90
N LEU A 118 -9.89 10.43 4.12
CA LEU A 118 -10.06 8.98 4.04
C LEU A 118 -9.20 8.43 2.91
N TYR A 119 -8.93 7.13 2.94
CA TYR A 119 -8.12 6.48 1.92
C TYR A 119 -8.71 6.64 0.52
N ILE A 120 -10.06 6.60 0.41
CA ILE A 120 -10.74 6.76 -0.86
C ILE A 120 -10.45 8.12 -1.51
N ASP A 121 -10.16 9.14 -0.71
CA ASP A 121 -9.90 10.49 -1.22
C ASP A 121 -8.60 10.58 -2.02
N MET A 122 -7.72 9.58 -1.91
CA MET A 122 -6.48 9.50 -2.68
C MET A 122 -6.71 9.05 -4.12
N PHE A 123 -7.76 8.33 -4.35
CA PHE A 123 -8.06 7.69 -5.63
C PHE A 123 -9.37 8.21 -6.20
#